data_f6faa122a0137047d1b975872a84f69f
#
_entry.id   f6faa122a0137047d1b975872a84f69f
#
_cell.length_a   1.000
_cell.length_b   1.000
_cell.length_c   1.000
_cell.angle_alpha   90.00
_cell.angle_beta   90.00
_cell.angle_gamma   90.00
#
_symmetry.space_group_name_H-M   'P 1'
#
loop_
_entity.id
_entity.type
_entity.pdbx_description
1 polymer ?
#
loop_
_entity_poly.entity_id
_entity_poly.type
_entity_poly.pdbx_seq_one_letter_code
_entity_poly.pdbx_strand_id
1 'polypeptide(L)'
;MAEKKIQIEVKRQSAPGAEAVWEKFELPWKPGMNVISVMMEIAANPVNAAGQESTPITYDSNCLEEICGSCAMVINGKARMACTALIDKLEQPIRLQPLTKFPVVRDLAVDRSVLFENLKAVKAWVPVDGTYDLGSGPRIFPQQQEVAYPLSNCISCTICMEVCPQFNDATGFVGAATIAQVKLFNSHPSGKVLKEERLRALAGDGGVQECGFAQNCVNACPKQLPLTEAISDVTRDVMIQQVKDFLTV
;
A
#
# COMPACT_ATOMS: atom_id res chain seq x y z
N MET A 1 15.74 8.70 -38.86
CA MET A 1 15.25 7.61 -38.02
C MET A 1 13.96 8.12 -37.37
N ALA A 2 12.85 7.39 -37.39
CA ALA A 2 11.64 7.81 -36.73
C ALA A 2 11.92 7.93 -35.23
N GLU A 3 11.53 9.04 -34.63
CA GLU A 3 11.70 9.29 -33.20
C GLU A 3 10.82 8.29 -32.43
N LYS A 4 11.40 7.53 -31.52
CA LYS A 4 10.66 6.56 -30.70
C LYS A 4 9.70 7.32 -29.79
N LYS A 5 8.43 7.01 -29.85
CA LYS A 5 7.37 7.66 -29.07
C LYS A 5 6.82 6.75 -27.98
N ILE A 6 6.33 7.35 -26.92
CA ILE A 6 5.63 6.70 -25.81
C ILE A 6 4.15 7.04 -25.93
N GLN A 7 3.28 6.03 -25.87
CA GLN A 7 1.83 6.18 -25.84
C GLN A 7 1.31 5.89 -24.44
N ILE A 8 0.62 6.87 -23.85
CA ILE A 8 0.07 6.79 -22.49
C ILE A 8 -1.43 7.02 -22.55
N GLU A 9 -2.19 6.18 -21.86
CA GLU A 9 -3.61 6.38 -21.59
C GLU A 9 -3.80 6.56 -20.09
N VAL A 10 -4.33 7.69 -19.66
CA VAL A 10 -4.57 8.02 -18.27
C VAL A 10 -6.05 8.08 -17.97
N LYS A 11 -6.49 7.38 -16.93
CA LYS A 11 -7.86 7.52 -16.43
C LYS A 11 -7.96 8.81 -15.63
N ARG A 12 -8.66 9.80 -16.19
CA ARG A 12 -8.85 11.13 -15.62
C ARG A 12 -10.18 11.20 -14.89
N GLN A 13 -10.17 11.81 -13.72
CA GLN A 13 -11.36 12.08 -12.93
C GLN A 13 -11.16 13.40 -12.18
N SER A 14 -11.99 14.41 -12.45
CA SER A 14 -11.78 15.77 -11.98
C SER A 14 -12.03 15.98 -10.48
N ALA A 15 -12.91 15.15 -9.88
CA ALA A 15 -13.30 15.23 -8.46
C ALA A 15 -13.89 13.87 -8.01
N PRO A 16 -14.06 13.64 -6.69
CA PRO A 16 -14.77 12.48 -6.18
C PRO A 16 -16.16 12.34 -6.81
N GLY A 17 -16.48 11.13 -7.32
CA GLY A 17 -17.78 10.84 -7.94
C GLY A 17 -18.00 11.41 -9.34
N ALA A 18 -17.09 12.21 -9.90
CA ALA A 18 -17.17 12.65 -11.28
C ALA A 18 -16.99 11.49 -12.25
N GLU A 19 -17.54 11.63 -13.46
CA GLU A 19 -17.34 10.65 -14.52
C GLU A 19 -15.85 10.55 -14.89
N ALA A 20 -15.34 9.32 -14.98
CA ALA A 20 -13.96 9.06 -15.33
C ALA A 20 -13.84 8.83 -16.85
N VAL A 21 -12.88 9.52 -17.48
CA VAL A 21 -12.61 9.42 -18.92
C VAL A 21 -11.15 8.99 -19.15
N TRP A 22 -10.90 8.31 -20.27
CA TRP A 22 -9.55 7.99 -20.69
C TRP A 22 -9.00 9.08 -21.59
N GLU A 23 -7.88 9.69 -21.19
CA GLU A 23 -7.16 10.68 -21.97
C GLU A 23 -5.84 10.09 -22.47
N LYS A 24 -5.50 10.38 -23.73
CA LYS A 24 -4.33 9.85 -24.42
C LYS A 24 -3.27 10.91 -24.58
N PHE A 25 -2.02 10.53 -24.31
CA PHE A 25 -0.84 11.38 -24.51
C PHE A 25 0.20 10.64 -25.34
N GLU A 26 0.93 11.39 -26.14
CA GLU A 26 2.07 10.91 -26.93
C GLU A 26 3.29 11.79 -26.70
N LEU A 27 4.40 11.18 -26.30
CA LEU A 27 5.59 11.87 -25.86
C LEU A 27 6.83 11.28 -26.53
N PRO A 28 7.91 12.06 -26.77
CA PRO A 28 9.17 11.53 -27.20
C PRO A 28 9.77 10.62 -26.11
N TRP A 29 10.27 9.47 -26.54
CA TRP A 29 10.97 8.56 -25.65
C TRP A 29 12.37 9.09 -25.31
N LYS A 30 12.77 8.98 -24.04
CA LYS A 30 14.12 9.24 -23.56
C LYS A 30 14.63 8.04 -22.76
N PRO A 31 15.93 7.74 -22.78
CA PRO A 31 16.50 6.63 -22.01
C PRO A 31 16.24 6.79 -20.49
N GLY A 32 15.90 5.69 -19.82
CA GLY A 32 15.73 5.67 -18.36
C GLY A 32 14.45 6.28 -17.83
N MET A 33 13.49 6.65 -18.68
CA MET A 33 12.19 7.16 -18.22
C MET A 33 11.43 6.11 -17.43
N ASN A 34 10.80 6.55 -16.35
CA ASN A 34 9.78 5.83 -15.60
C ASN A 34 8.41 6.54 -15.71
N VAL A 35 7.37 5.95 -15.14
CA VAL A 35 6.02 6.53 -15.21
C VAL A 35 5.96 7.93 -14.58
N ILE A 36 6.71 8.19 -13.51
CA ILE A 36 6.73 9.54 -12.88
C ILE A 36 7.35 10.57 -13.85
N SER A 37 8.49 10.25 -14.47
CA SER A 37 9.14 11.19 -15.42
C SER A 37 8.24 11.49 -16.61
N VAL A 38 7.46 10.52 -17.09
CA VAL A 38 6.45 10.75 -18.15
C VAL A 38 5.36 11.71 -17.68
N MET A 39 4.82 11.53 -16.47
CA MET A 39 3.81 12.44 -15.93
C MET A 39 4.37 13.86 -15.70
N MET A 40 5.65 13.99 -15.36
CA MET A 40 6.34 15.29 -15.26
C MET A 40 6.47 15.96 -16.65
N GLU A 41 6.80 15.21 -17.70
CA GLU A 41 6.84 15.75 -19.07
C GLU A 41 5.44 16.20 -19.54
N ILE A 42 4.38 15.43 -19.24
CA ILE A 42 2.99 15.82 -19.51
C ILE A 42 2.65 17.11 -18.74
N ALA A 43 3.08 17.24 -17.48
CA ALA A 43 2.82 18.45 -16.70
C ALA A 43 3.55 19.69 -17.24
N ALA A 44 4.74 19.50 -17.80
CA ALA A 44 5.50 20.58 -18.43
C ALA A 44 4.87 21.08 -19.75
N ASN A 45 4.22 20.20 -20.50
CA ASN A 45 3.50 20.52 -21.73
C ASN A 45 2.21 19.70 -21.81
N PRO A 46 1.12 20.14 -21.18
CA PRO A 46 -0.11 19.38 -21.05
C PRO A 46 -0.95 19.41 -22.32
N VAL A 47 -0.46 18.83 -23.40
CA VAL A 47 -1.17 18.68 -24.67
C VAL A 47 -1.45 17.19 -24.91
N ASN A 48 -2.70 16.83 -25.15
CA ASN A 48 -3.08 15.45 -25.40
C ASN A 48 -2.72 14.98 -26.82
N ALA A 49 -2.89 13.69 -27.11
CA ALA A 49 -2.55 13.11 -28.41
C ALA A 49 -3.37 13.67 -29.60
N ALA A 50 -4.49 14.35 -29.32
CA ALA A 50 -5.29 15.06 -30.34
C ALA A 50 -4.82 16.50 -30.58
N GLY A 51 -3.76 16.95 -29.90
CA GLY A 51 -3.26 18.32 -29.99
C GLY A 51 -4.09 19.33 -29.19
N GLN A 52 -4.92 18.90 -28.29
CA GLN A 52 -5.76 19.76 -27.44
C GLN A 52 -5.05 20.04 -26.11
N GLU A 53 -5.21 21.27 -25.61
CA GLU A 53 -4.77 21.62 -24.25
C GLU A 53 -5.50 20.78 -23.21
N SER A 54 -4.75 20.29 -22.26
CA SER A 54 -5.22 19.52 -21.11
C SER A 54 -4.72 20.15 -19.80
N THR A 55 -5.04 19.52 -18.68
CA THR A 55 -4.51 19.90 -17.37
C THR A 55 -3.47 18.89 -16.90
N PRO A 56 -2.46 19.30 -16.09
CA PRO A 56 -1.55 18.36 -15.47
C PRO A 56 -2.28 17.23 -14.75
N ILE A 57 -1.73 16.02 -14.82
CA ILE A 57 -2.29 14.84 -14.15
C ILE A 57 -2.00 14.96 -12.66
N THR A 58 -3.02 14.77 -11.82
CA THR A 58 -2.85 14.73 -10.36
C THR A 58 -2.44 13.33 -9.92
N TYR A 59 -1.35 13.21 -9.19
CA TYR A 59 -0.83 11.96 -8.62
C TYR A 59 0.04 12.24 -7.40
N ASP A 60 0.24 11.24 -6.56
CA ASP A 60 1.14 11.32 -5.42
C ASP A 60 2.53 10.79 -5.78
N SER A 61 3.58 11.53 -5.43
CA SER A 61 4.97 11.06 -5.51
C SER A 61 5.84 11.84 -4.54
N ASN A 62 6.93 11.20 -4.07
CA ASN A 62 7.88 11.88 -3.17
C ASN A 62 9.33 11.39 -3.39
N CYS A 63 9.69 10.18 -2.89
CA CYS A 63 11.09 9.74 -2.82
C CYS A 63 11.71 9.35 -4.16
N LEU A 64 10.93 8.91 -5.14
CA LEU A 64 11.33 8.36 -6.45
C LEU A 64 12.19 7.09 -6.39
N GLU A 65 12.34 6.48 -5.22
CA GLU A 65 13.24 5.35 -4.91
C GLU A 65 12.51 4.14 -4.30
N GLU A 66 11.17 4.07 -4.43
CA GLU A 66 10.35 2.99 -3.87
C GLU A 66 10.46 2.84 -2.34
N ILE A 67 10.59 3.95 -1.60
CA ILE A 67 10.75 3.96 -0.15
C ILE A 67 9.52 4.57 0.56
N CYS A 68 8.87 5.58 -0.04
CA CYS A 68 7.80 6.32 0.64
C CYS A 68 6.39 5.73 0.46
N GLY A 69 6.16 4.86 -0.53
CA GLY A 69 4.86 4.27 -0.81
C GLY A 69 3.82 5.19 -1.50
N SER A 70 4.14 6.47 -1.75
CA SER A 70 3.16 7.44 -2.25
C SER A 70 2.65 7.16 -3.66
N CYS A 71 3.55 6.81 -4.59
CA CYS A 71 3.25 6.71 -6.02
C CYS A 71 2.64 5.37 -6.46
N ALA A 72 1.96 4.67 -5.55
CA ALA A 72 1.26 3.44 -5.89
C ALA A 72 0.04 3.72 -6.78
N MET A 73 -0.04 3.02 -7.91
CA MET A 73 -1.16 3.10 -8.84
C MET A 73 -1.27 1.80 -9.65
N VAL A 74 -2.31 1.67 -10.46
CA VAL A 74 -2.46 0.52 -11.36
C VAL A 74 -1.90 0.87 -12.74
N ILE A 75 -0.87 0.14 -13.17
CA ILE A 75 -0.17 0.33 -14.46
C ILE A 75 -0.35 -0.94 -15.28
N ASN A 76 -0.97 -0.84 -16.46
CA ASN A 76 -1.30 -1.97 -17.32
C ASN A 76 -2.00 -3.11 -16.55
N GLY A 77 -2.97 -2.75 -15.69
CA GLY A 77 -3.77 -3.70 -14.89
C GLY A 77 -3.04 -4.28 -13.66
N LYS A 78 -1.80 -3.86 -13.36
CA LYS A 78 -1.03 -4.33 -12.20
C LYS A 78 -0.79 -3.20 -11.21
N ALA A 79 -1.18 -3.38 -9.96
CA ALA A 79 -0.85 -2.44 -8.89
C ALA A 79 0.66 -2.47 -8.61
N ARG A 80 1.34 -1.33 -8.72
CA ARG A 80 2.78 -1.18 -8.52
C ARG A 80 3.19 0.26 -8.24
N MET A 81 4.45 0.44 -7.87
CA MET A 81 5.03 1.76 -7.68
C MET A 81 5.38 2.38 -9.05
N ALA A 82 4.96 3.62 -9.28
CA ALA A 82 5.19 4.32 -10.55
C ALA A 82 6.66 4.75 -10.73
N CYS A 83 7.35 5.06 -9.64
CA CYS A 83 8.74 5.53 -9.68
C CYS A 83 9.75 4.45 -10.14
N THR A 84 9.43 3.16 -9.97
CA THR A 84 10.27 2.03 -10.42
C THR A 84 9.75 1.36 -11.69
N ALA A 85 8.60 1.80 -12.20
CA ALA A 85 8.00 1.30 -13.43
C ALA A 85 8.68 1.93 -14.66
N LEU A 86 9.76 1.30 -15.14
CA LEU A 86 10.51 1.76 -16.31
C LEU A 86 9.68 1.58 -17.59
N ILE A 87 9.62 2.63 -18.40
CA ILE A 87 8.84 2.67 -19.65
C ILE A 87 9.26 1.57 -20.63
N ASP A 88 10.56 1.28 -20.72
CA ASP A 88 11.09 0.24 -21.61
C ASP A 88 10.66 -1.19 -21.24
N LYS A 89 10.17 -1.39 -20.02
CA LYS A 89 9.67 -2.68 -19.52
C LYS A 89 8.13 -2.79 -19.55
N LEU A 90 7.45 -1.79 -20.08
CA LEU A 90 5.99 -1.73 -20.13
C LEU A 90 5.50 -1.87 -21.57
N GLU A 91 4.44 -2.65 -21.73
CA GLU A 91 3.72 -2.76 -23.01
C GLU A 91 2.96 -1.46 -23.27
N GLN A 92 2.94 -1.03 -24.54
CA GLN A 92 2.26 0.18 -24.98
C GLN A 92 0.96 -0.16 -25.73
N PRO A 93 -0.10 0.67 -25.59
CA PRO A 93 -0.13 1.89 -24.80
C PRO A 93 -0.06 1.61 -23.29
N ILE A 94 0.68 2.44 -22.56
CA ILE A 94 0.78 2.31 -21.10
C ILE A 94 -0.47 2.92 -20.48
N ARG A 95 -1.26 2.11 -19.78
CA ARG A 95 -2.50 2.50 -19.14
C ARG A 95 -2.31 2.77 -17.67
N LEU A 96 -2.61 4.00 -17.24
CA LEU A 96 -2.49 4.46 -15.86
C LEU A 96 -3.88 4.70 -15.28
N GLN A 97 -4.16 4.10 -14.13
CA GLN A 97 -5.40 4.36 -13.39
C GLN A 97 -5.11 4.38 -11.88
N PRO A 98 -5.95 5.06 -11.09
CA PRO A 98 -5.82 5.06 -9.64
C PRO A 98 -5.95 3.64 -9.07
N LEU A 99 -5.54 3.44 -7.81
CA LEU A 99 -5.92 2.27 -7.04
C LEU A 99 -7.44 2.18 -6.98
N THR A 100 -8.01 1.01 -7.29
CA THR A 100 -9.44 0.86 -7.57
C THR A 100 -10.30 0.68 -6.34
N LYS A 101 -9.68 0.30 -5.22
CA LYS A 101 -10.35 0.03 -3.93
C LYS A 101 -10.30 1.20 -2.96
N PHE A 102 -9.86 2.35 -3.43
CA PHE A 102 -9.73 3.55 -2.63
C PHE A 102 -10.51 4.69 -3.29
N PRO A 103 -11.17 5.56 -2.50
CA PRO A 103 -11.85 6.72 -3.05
C PRO A 103 -10.88 7.61 -3.85
N VAL A 104 -11.27 7.94 -5.08
CA VAL A 104 -10.47 8.83 -5.92
C VAL A 104 -10.65 10.27 -5.43
N VAL A 105 -9.54 10.94 -5.16
CA VAL A 105 -9.52 12.38 -4.87
C VAL A 105 -9.53 13.16 -6.19
N ARG A 106 -8.60 12.85 -7.08
CA ARG A 106 -8.52 13.39 -8.43
C ARG A 106 -7.56 12.55 -9.27
N ASP A 107 -7.89 12.26 -10.51
CA ASP A 107 -7.09 11.50 -11.47
C ASP A 107 -6.52 10.20 -10.88
N LEU A 108 -5.21 10.17 -10.57
CA LEU A 108 -4.50 9.02 -10.03
C LEU A 108 -4.31 9.09 -8.50
N ALA A 109 -4.62 10.23 -7.88
CA ALA A 109 -4.54 10.40 -6.44
C ALA A 109 -5.77 9.82 -5.75
N VAL A 110 -5.56 9.03 -4.70
CA VAL A 110 -6.61 8.35 -3.93
C VAL A 110 -6.48 8.63 -2.44
N ASP A 111 -7.60 8.58 -1.72
CA ASP A 111 -7.64 8.64 -0.27
C ASP A 111 -7.32 7.25 0.32
N ARG A 112 -6.21 7.16 1.06
CA ARG A 112 -5.75 5.95 1.76
C ARG A 112 -5.94 6.02 3.27
N SER A 113 -6.79 6.93 3.75
CA SER A 113 -7.07 7.09 5.19
C SER A 113 -7.55 5.81 5.86
N VAL A 114 -8.27 4.94 5.13
CA VAL A 114 -8.74 3.63 5.63
C VAL A 114 -7.60 2.76 6.21
N LEU A 115 -6.38 2.81 5.66
CA LEU A 115 -5.24 2.10 6.24
C LEU A 115 -4.94 2.63 7.65
N PHE A 116 -4.90 3.94 7.82
CA PHE A 116 -4.57 4.57 9.09
C PHE A 116 -5.68 4.39 10.13
N GLU A 117 -6.93 4.39 9.71
CA GLU A 117 -8.06 4.06 10.58
C GLU A 117 -8.01 2.60 11.05
N ASN A 118 -7.67 1.66 10.16
CA ASN A 118 -7.45 0.27 10.53
C ASN A 118 -6.27 0.12 11.51
N LEU A 119 -5.16 0.84 11.29
CA LEU A 119 -4.01 0.84 12.21
C LEU A 119 -4.39 1.39 13.59
N LYS A 120 -5.22 2.44 13.65
CA LYS A 120 -5.75 2.97 14.92
C LYS A 120 -6.64 1.95 15.62
N ALA A 121 -7.58 1.34 14.90
CA ALA A 121 -8.51 0.35 15.45
C ALA A 121 -7.78 -0.83 16.13
N VAL A 122 -6.67 -1.28 15.54
CA VAL A 122 -5.84 -2.37 16.10
C VAL A 122 -4.71 -1.87 17.01
N LYS A 123 -4.69 -0.59 17.38
CA LYS A 123 -3.64 0.00 18.25
C LYS A 123 -2.22 -0.30 17.77
N ALA A 124 -1.97 -0.11 16.46
CA ALA A 124 -0.68 -0.38 15.82
C ALA A 124 0.36 0.70 16.14
N TRP A 125 0.72 0.84 17.41
CA TRP A 125 1.80 1.70 17.92
C TRP A 125 2.43 1.12 19.18
N VAL A 126 3.59 1.65 19.56
CA VAL A 126 4.22 1.37 20.85
C VAL A 126 3.75 2.43 21.86
N PRO A 127 3.20 2.05 23.04
CA PRO A 127 2.61 2.99 24.00
C PRO A 127 3.70 3.71 24.84
N VAL A 128 4.77 4.15 24.18
CA VAL A 128 5.88 4.90 24.77
C VAL A 128 6.18 6.06 23.84
N ASP A 129 6.03 7.28 24.32
CA ASP A 129 6.10 8.50 23.52
C ASP A 129 7.53 9.05 23.33
N GLY A 130 8.52 8.47 24.01
CA GLY A 130 9.91 8.92 23.94
C GLY A 130 10.19 10.25 24.64
N THR A 131 9.25 10.79 25.43
CA THR A 131 9.44 12.04 26.18
C THR A 131 10.38 11.90 27.37
N TYR A 132 10.68 10.68 27.79
CA TYR A 132 11.59 10.37 28.88
C TYR A 132 12.86 9.68 28.36
N ASP A 133 13.98 9.92 29.01
CA ASP A 133 15.18 9.13 28.77
C ASP A 133 14.98 7.71 29.34
N LEU A 134 14.65 6.79 28.46
CA LEU A 134 14.48 5.37 28.79
C LEU A 134 15.79 4.56 28.67
N GLY A 135 16.92 5.25 28.47
CA GLY A 135 18.20 4.64 28.22
C GLY A 135 18.28 3.97 26.84
N SER A 136 19.13 2.94 26.72
CA SER A 136 19.39 2.23 25.45
C SER A 136 18.20 1.40 24.93
N GLY A 137 17.08 1.43 25.61
CA GLY A 137 15.89 0.65 25.28
C GLY A 137 15.99 -0.84 25.66
N PRO A 138 14.94 -1.62 25.42
CA PRO A 138 14.93 -3.03 25.75
C PRO A 138 15.86 -3.82 24.82
N ARG A 139 16.59 -4.79 25.37
CA ARG A 139 17.38 -5.73 24.57
C ARG A 139 16.46 -6.68 23.81
N ILE A 140 16.73 -6.88 22.52
CA ILE A 140 16.02 -7.79 21.64
C ILE A 140 16.98 -8.90 21.23
N PHE A 141 16.55 -10.15 21.30
CA PHE A 141 17.35 -11.28 20.80
C PHE A 141 17.44 -11.23 19.27
N PRO A 142 18.60 -11.60 18.68
CA PRO A 142 18.77 -11.60 17.21
C PRO A 142 17.64 -12.31 16.46
N GLN A 143 17.19 -13.46 16.93
CA GLN A 143 16.11 -14.23 16.32
C GLN A 143 14.77 -13.47 16.27
N GLN A 144 14.48 -12.66 17.30
CA GLN A 144 13.29 -11.81 17.30
C GLN A 144 13.44 -10.66 16.31
N GLN A 145 14.64 -10.10 16.19
CA GLN A 145 14.93 -9.04 15.22
C GLN A 145 14.84 -9.54 13.78
N GLU A 146 15.31 -10.75 13.49
CA GLU A 146 15.21 -11.36 12.16
C GLU A 146 13.75 -11.52 11.69
N VAL A 147 12.82 -11.80 12.61
CA VAL A 147 11.39 -11.86 12.30
C VAL A 147 10.77 -10.46 12.17
N ALA A 148 11.17 -9.51 13.00
CA ALA A 148 10.58 -8.17 13.06
C ALA A 148 11.09 -7.26 11.93
N TYR A 149 12.38 -7.34 11.59
CA TYR A 149 13.03 -6.44 10.64
C TYR A 149 12.39 -6.43 9.25
N PRO A 150 12.08 -7.58 8.59
CA PRO A 150 11.37 -7.58 7.32
C PRO A 150 10.04 -6.83 7.39
N LEU A 151 9.27 -7.00 8.47
CA LEU A 151 7.97 -6.36 8.65
C LEU A 151 8.08 -4.84 8.82
N SER A 152 9.18 -4.35 9.40
CA SER A 152 9.44 -2.91 9.56
C SER A 152 9.69 -2.18 8.24
N ASN A 153 9.98 -2.92 7.16
CA ASN A 153 10.17 -2.35 5.82
C ASN A 153 8.85 -1.98 5.11
N CYS A 154 7.70 -2.12 5.79
CA CYS A 154 6.42 -1.71 5.22
C CYS A 154 6.39 -0.20 4.94
N ILE A 155 6.14 0.18 3.69
CA ILE A 155 6.09 1.57 3.22
C ILE A 155 4.66 2.12 3.12
N SER A 156 3.68 1.44 3.68
CA SER A 156 2.26 1.86 3.71
C SER A 156 1.67 2.20 2.32
N CYS A 157 2.17 1.56 1.26
CA CYS A 157 1.77 1.83 -0.13
C CYS A 157 0.36 1.33 -0.48
N THR A 158 -0.25 0.49 0.35
CA THR A 158 -1.58 -0.12 0.18
C THR A 158 -1.75 -1.09 -1.01
N ILE A 159 -0.70 -1.41 -1.76
CA ILE A 159 -0.76 -2.35 -2.89
C ILE A 159 -1.30 -3.72 -2.45
N CYS A 160 -0.91 -4.22 -1.28
CA CYS A 160 -1.40 -5.48 -0.73
C CYS A 160 -2.92 -5.47 -0.46
N MET A 161 -3.51 -4.31 -0.16
CA MET A 161 -4.96 -4.12 0.00
C MET A 161 -5.64 -4.05 -1.36
N GLU A 162 -5.06 -3.35 -2.33
CA GLU A 162 -5.57 -3.26 -3.71
C GLU A 162 -5.75 -4.63 -4.35
N VAL A 163 -4.75 -5.51 -4.23
CA VAL A 163 -4.77 -6.84 -4.88
C VAL A 163 -5.49 -7.91 -4.07
N CYS A 164 -5.90 -7.62 -2.83
CA CYS A 164 -6.54 -8.60 -1.96
C CYS A 164 -8.02 -8.77 -2.33
N PRO A 165 -8.51 -9.96 -2.70
CA PRO A 165 -9.92 -10.17 -3.02
C PRO A 165 -10.83 -9.91 -1.80
N GLN A 166 -10.32 -10.11 -0.59
CA GLN A 166 -11.09 -9.94 0.65
C GLN A 166 -11.12 -8.48 1.14
N PHE A 167 -10.25 -7.59 0.65
CA PHE A 167 -10.33 -6.18 1.00
C PHE A 167 -11.41 -5.50 0.14
N ASN A 168 -12.62 -5.41 0.69
CA ASN A 168 -13.80 -4.83 0.05
C ASN A 168 -14.84 -4.45 1.13
N ASP A 169 -15.86 -3.69 0.73
CA ASP A 169 -16.89 -3.18 1.66
C ASP A 169 -17.76 -4.30 2.27
N ALA A 170 -17.87 -5.45 1.62
CA ALA A 170 -18.72 -6.55 2.10
C ALA A 170 -18.10 -7.31 3.29
N THR A 171 -16.77 -7.40 3.35
CA THR A 171 -16.07 -8.12 4.43
C THR A 171 -15.53 -7.19 5.52
N GLY A 172 -15.32 -5.92 5.22
CA GLY A 172 -14.66 -5.00 6.13
C GLY A 172 -13.23 -5.39 6.52
N PHE A 173 -12.57 -6.28 5.75
CA PHE A 173 -11.27 -6.83 6.07
C PHE A 173 -10.21 -5.73 6.26
N VAL A 174 -9.54 -5.72 7.43
CA VAL A 174 -8.52 -4.71 7.78
C VAL A 174 -7.29 -4.70 6.86
N GLY A 175 -7.05 -5.75 6.09
CA GLY A 175 -5.95 -5.84 5.15
C GLY A 175 -4.65 -6.40 5.71
N ALA A 176 -3.84 -6.98 4.82
CA ALA A 176 -2.60 -7.66 5.17
C ALA A 176 -1.56 -6.73 5.83
N ALA A 177 -1.49 -5.45 5.40
CA ALA A 177 -0.58 -4.46 5.98
C ALA A 177 -0.87 -4.23 7.47
N THR A 178 -2.15 -4.10 7.85
CA THR A 178 -2.58 -3.90 9.23
C THR A 178 -2.17 -5.08 10.11
N ILE A 179 -2.43 -6.31 9.65
CA ILE A 179 -2.07 -7.53 10.40
C ILE A 179 -0.54 -7.66 10.54
N ALA A 180 0.22 -7.33 9.49
CA ALA A 180 1.69 -7.33 9.54
C ALA A 180 2.23 -6.33 10.56
N GLN A 181 1.64 -5.15 10.67
CA GLN A 181 2.01 -4.16 11.70
C GLN A 181 1.67 -4.67 13.11
N VAL A 182 0.53 -5.33 13.31
CA VAL A 182 0.21 -5.99 14.58
C VAL A 182 1.28 -7.03 14.95
N LYS A 183 1.72 -7.86 14.00
CA LYS A 183 2.82 -8.82 14.23
C LYS A 183 4.10 -8.10 14.64
N LEU A 184 4.49 -7.05 13.92
CA LEU A 184 5.67 -6.24 14.21
C LEU A 184 5.63 -5.70 15.65
N PHE A 185 4.55 -5.00 16.02
CA PHE A 185 4.42 -4.40 17.36
C PHE A 185 4.29 -5.45 18.46
N ASN A 186 3.67 -6.59 18.22
CA ASN A 186 3.62 -7.70 19.17
C ASN A 186 4.97 -8.39 19.35
N SER A 187 5.88 -8.28 18.40
CA SER A 187 7.26 -8.78 18.50
C SER A 187 8.18 -7.83 19.29
N HIS A 188 7.83 -6.55 19.38
CA HIS A 188 8.62 -5.55 20.09
C HIS A 188 8.38 -5.65 21.63
N PRO A 189 9.43 -5.64 22.47
CA PRO A 189 9.26 -5.77 23.92
C PRO A 189 8.30 -4.77 24.55
N SER A 190 8.42 -3.48 24.23
CA SER A 190 7.49 -2.44 24.69
C SER A 190 6.13 -2.51 23.99
N GLY A 191 6.09 -2.97 22.76
CA GLY A 191 4.86 -3.15 22.01
C GLY A 191 3.95 -4.25 22.57
N LYS A 192 4.52 -5.27 23.19
CA LYS A 192 3.77 -6.39 23.81
C LYS A 192 2.77 -5.96 24.88
N VAL A 193 2.91 -4.80 25.47
CA VAL A 193 1.97 -4.27 26.47
C VAL A 193 0.54 -4.20 25.94
N LEU A 194 0.35 -3.89 24.66
CA LEU A 194 -0.97 -3.83 24.02
C LEU A 194 -1.30 -5.10 23.21
N LYS A 195 -0.54 -6.20 23.37
CA LYS A 195 -0.72 -7.40 22.56
C LYS A 195 -2.15 -7.97 22.62
N GLU A 196 -2.68 -8.14 23.81
CA GLU A 196 -4.02 -8.71 24.01
C GLU A 196 -5.12 -7.85 23.38
N GLU A 197 -5.02 -6.52 23.54
CA GLU A 197 -5.99 -5.60 22.97
C GLU A 197 -5.99 -5.64 21.43
N ARG A 198 -4.78 -5.72 20.82
CA ARG A 198 -4.65 -5.89 19.36
C ARG A 198 -5.25 -7.20 18.87
N LEU A 199 -5.02 -8.29 19.60
CA LEU A 199 -5.55 -9.61 19.23
C LEU A 199 -7.07 -9.64 19.34
N ARG A 200 -7.66 -9.03 20.39
CA ARG A 200 -9.11 -8.89 20.53
C ARG A 200 -9.70 -8.05 19.41
N ALA A 201 -9.04 -6.97 19.01
CA ALA A 201 -9.47 -6.15 17.88
C ALA A 201 -9.49 -6.90 16.54
N LEU A 202 -8.59 -7.89 16.38
CA LEU A 202 -8.52 -8.74 15.18
C LEU A 202 -9.37 -10.03 15.28
N ALA A 203 -10.00 -10.29 16.41
CA ALA A 203 -10.89 -11.45 16.61
C ALA A 203 -12.33 -11.21 16.12
N GLY A 204 -12.71 -9.95 15.89
CA GLY A 204 -14.03 -9.55 15.43
C GLY A 204 -14.16 -9.46 13.92
N ASP A 205 -15.30 -8.94 13.47
CA ASP A 205 -15.61 -8.72 12.06
C ASP A 205 -14.53 -7.90 11.36
N GLY A 206 -14.19 -8.28 10.14
CA GLY A 206 -13.11 -7.67 9.39
C GLY A 206 -11.70 -8.10 9.83
N GLY A 207 -11.58 -8.94 10.85
CA GLY A 207 -10.33 -9.42 11.41
C GLY A 207 -9.65 -10.53 10.61
N VAL A 208 -8.87 -11.36 11.31
CA VAL A 208 -8.04 -12.40 10.68
C VAL A 208 -8.84 -13.50 9.98
N GLN A 209 -10.08 -13.76 10.40
CA GLN A 209 -10.96 -14.77 9.81
C GLN A 209 -11.38 -14.44 8.37
N GLU A 210 -11.33 -13.16 7.98
CA GLU A 210 -11.66 -12.75 6.62
C GLU A 210 -10.54 -13.06 5.61
N CYS A 211 -9.36 -13.43 6.08
CA CYS A 211 -8.25 -13.74 5.19
C CYS A 211 -8.44 -15.10 4.50
N GLY A 212 -8.73 -15.09 3.21
CA GLY A 212 -8.84 -16.29 2.37
C GLY A 212 -7.51 -16.89 1.89
N PHE A 213 -6.35 -16.41 2.39
CA PHE A 213 -4.99 -16.87 2.03
C PHE A 213 -4.70 -16.90 0.52
N ALA A 214 -5.28 -15.99 -0.26
CA ALA A 214 -5.08 -15.89 -1.71
C ALA A 214 -3.64 -15.53 -2.13
N GLN A 215 -2.79 -15.08 -1.20
CA GLN A 215 -1.37 -14.74 -1.36
C GLN A 215 -1.06 -13.60 -2.36
N ASN A 216 -2.05 -12.95 -2.95
CA ASN A 216 -1.86 -11.82 -3.85
C ASN A 216 -1.04 -10.69 -3.19
N CYS A 217 -1.23 -10.49 -1.88
CA CYS A 217 -0.55 -9.47 -1.09
C CYS A 217 0.97 -9.68 -1.05
N VAL A 218 1.45 -10.91 -0.90
CA VAL A 218 2.89 -11.25 -0.91
C VAL A 218 3.46 -11.03 -2.30
N ASN A 219 2.76 -11.54 -3.32
CA ASN A 219 3.23 -11.50 -4.71
C ASN A 219 3.33 -10.05 -5.24
N ALA A 220 2.47 -9.15 -4.77
CA ALA A 220 2.43 -7.76 -5.21
C ALA A 220 3.26 -6.81 -4.32
N CYS A 221 3.76 -7.27 -3.16
CA CYS A 221 4.48 -6.41 -2.22
C CYS A 221 5.83 -5.94 -2.80
N PRO A 222 6.05 -4.61 -3.00
CA PRO A 222 7.31 -4.12 -3.54
C PRO A 222 8.49 -4.36 -2.58
N LYS A 223 8.21 -4.51 -1.29
CA LYS A 223 9.21 -4.79 -0.25
C LYS A 223 9.33 -6.25 0.14
N GLN A 224 8.60 -7.15 -0.53
CA GLN A 224 8.65 -8.60 -0.32
C GLN A 224 8.46 -9.00 1.15
N LEU A 225 7.53 -8.32 1.86
CA LEU A 225 7.23 -8.65 3.24
C LEU A 225 6.66 -10.07 3.36
N PRO A 226 6.99 -10.83 4.42
CA PRO A 226 6.45 -12.17 4.69
C PRO A 226 5.01 -12.08 5.22
N LEU A 227 4.09 -11.53 4.41
CA LEU A 227 2.74 -11.20 4.84
C LEU A 227 1.90 -12.44 5.21
N THR A 228 2.03 -13.53 4.47
CA THR A 228 1.30 -14.77 4.78
C THR A 228 1.76 -15.41 6.08
N GLU A 229 3.06 -15.39 6.36
CA GLU A 229 3.62 -15.86 7.63
C GLU A 229 3.14 -14.99 8.80
N ALA A 230 3.19 -13.68 8.64
CA ALA A 230 2.71 -12.74 9.64
C ALA A 230 1.22 -12.94 9.95
N ILE A 231 0.38 -13.12 8.91
CA ILE A 231 -1.05 -13.39 9.06
C ILE A 231 -1.28 -14.72 9.79
N SER A 232 -0.60 -15.80 9.39
CA SER A 232 -0.72 -17.11 10.03
C SER A 232 -0.37 -17.06 11.52
N ASP A 233 0.73 -16.39 11.86
CA ASP A 233 1.16 -16.22 13.25
C ASP A 233 0.16 -15.42 14.08
N VAL A 234 -0.34 -14.31 13.54
CA VAL A 234 -1.34 -13.48 14.22
C VAL A 234 -2.67 -14.22 14.36
N THR A 235 -3.09 -14.97 13.33
CA THR A 235 -4.30 -15.81 13.39
C THR A 235 -4.21 -16.82 14.52
N ARG A 236 -3.08 -17.54 14.64
CA ARG A 236 -2.83 -18.47 15.75
C ARG A 236 -2.90 -17.73 17.10
N ASP A 237 -2.24 -16.57 17.22
CA ASP A 237 -2.23 -15.79 18.46
C ASP A 237 -3.65 -15.30 18.84
N VAL A 238 -4.49 -14.92 17.85
CA VAL A 238 -5.89 -14.54 18.04
C VAL A 238 -6.70 -15.71 18.58
N MET A 239 -6.56 -16.92 17.98
CA MET A 239 -7.27 -18.12 18.46
C MET A 239 -6.89 -18.46 19.90
N ILE A 240 -5.59 -18.38 20.25
CA ILE A 240 -5.13 -18.59 21.61
C ILE A 240 -5.74 -17.54 22.57
N GLN A 241 -5.83 -16.29 22.16
CA GLN A 241 -6.42 -15.21 22.97
C GLN A 241 -7.91 -15.45 23.20
N GLN A 242 -8.65 -15.85 22.18
CA GLN A 242 -10.08 -16.18 22.30
C GLN A 242 -10.33 -17.32 23.30
N VAL A 243 -9.48 -18.37 23.26
CA VAL A 243 -9.57 -19.47 24.25
C VAL A 243 -9.26 -18.99 25.66
N LYS A 244 -8.24 -18.13 25.85
CA LYS A 244 -7.94 -17.52 27.15
C LYS A 244 -9.11 -16.70 27.67
N ASP A 245 -9.64 -15.82 26.83
CA ASP A 245 -10.77 -14.96 27.21
C ASP A 245 -12.01 -15.78 27.59
N PHE A 246 -12.27 -16.89 26.89
CA PHE A 246 -13.35 -17.82 27.24
C PHE A 246 -13.15 -18.52 28.59
N LEU A 247 -11.92 -18.88 28.94
CA LEU A 247 -11.60 -19.57 30.19
C LEU A 247 -11.51 -18.64 31.41
N THR A 248 -11.41 -17.32 31.19
CA THR A 248 -11.24 -16.32 32.26
C THR A 248 -12.56 -15.57 32.59
N VAL A 249 -13.66 -15.91 31.93
CA VAL A 249 -15.01 -15.47 32.26
C VAL A 249 -15.61 -16.44 33.31
#